data_fba518ba8870c0290593aaa845387437
#
_entry.id   fba518ba8870c0290593aaa845387437
#
_cell.length_a   1.000
_cell.length_b   1.000
_cell.length_c   1.000
_cell.angle_alpha   90.00
_cell.angle_beta   90.00
_cell.angle_gamma   90.00
#
_symmetry.space_group_name_H-M   'P 1'
#
loop_
_entity.id
_entity.type
_entity.pdbx_description
1 polymer ?
#
loop_
_entity_poly.entity_id
_entity_poly.type
_entity_poly.pdbx_seq_one_letter_code
_entity_poly.pdbx_strand_id
1 'polypeptide(L)'
;MVAYILFDSALHALIREEVRPAVKPDGINMHFLVNNCSQLQSVFYEAMRLTKRDIGIRKVVRPTLLGRKLLSSGNAVILATCQLHENRDIFGHNIHEFDSNRFLKRPDLSRSSSFKPFGGGRTYCPGRVFAMQEIFSFIAFLFHRWDIELAFTAGKDKTSDGKQTFPVADDSTITLGITRPLPGQDV
;
A
#
# COMPACT_ATOMS: atom_id res chain seq x y z
N MET A 1 -5.99 2.08 2.00
CA MET A 1 -6.49 0.73 1.67
C MET A 1 -8.01 0.65 1.75
N VAL A 2 -8.66 1.09 2.83
CA VAL A 2 -10.12 1.11 2.97
C VAL A 2 -10.80 1.82 1.80
N ALA A 3 -10.37 3.05 1.47
CA ALA A 3 -10.91 3.79 0.35
C ALA A 3 -10.86 3.02 -0.99
N TYR A 4 -9.73 2.40 -1.31
CA TYR A 4 -9.61 1.58 -2.53
C TYR A 4 -10.62 0.43 -2.60
N ILE A 5 -10.97 -0.15 -1.46
CA ILE A 5 -11.96 -1.21 -1.38
C ILE A 5 -13.38 -0.64 -1.53
N LEU A 6 -13.68 0.46 -0.84
CA LEU A 6 -15.03 1.05 -0.82
C LEU A 6 -15.42 1.72 -2.15
N PHE A 7 -14.45 2.24 -2.91
CA PHE A 7 -14.72 2.84 -4.23
C PHE A 7 -14.99 1.80 -5.34
N ASP A 8 -14.79 0.52 -5.05
CA ASP A 8 -15.11 -0.62 -5.94
C ASP A 8 -16.04 -1.58 -5.20
N SER A 9 -17.34 -1.49 -5.49
CA SER A 9 -18.36 -2.31 -4.81
C SER A 9 -18.17 -3.81 -5.02
N ALA A 10 -17.66 -4.23 -6.19
CA ALA A 10 -17.37 -5.63 -6.47
C ALA A 10 -16.18 -6.11 -5.64
N LEU A 11 -15.13 -5.31 -5.54
CA LEU A 11 -13.98 -5.59 -4.67
C LEU A 11 -14.39 -5.63 -3.20
N HIS A 12 -15.24 -4.70 -2.76
CA HIS A 12 -15.75 -4.67 -1.39
C HIS A 12 -16.48 -5.97 -1.03
N ALA A 13 -17.43 -6.39 -1.89
CA ALA A 13 -18.15 -7.65 -1.70
C ALA A 13 -17.21 -8.86 -1.65
N LEU A 14 -16.23 -8.90 -2.55
CA LEU A 14 -15.25 -9.98 -2.64
C LEU A 14 -14.37 -10.07 -1.38
N ILE A 15 -13.82 -8.95 -0.93
CA ILE A 15 -13.00 -8.89 0.30
C ILE A 15 -13.83 -9.29 1.51
N ARG A 16 -15.08 -8.82 1.62
CA ARG A 16 -15.99 -9.16 2.71
C ARG A 16 -16.21 -10.66 2.82
N GLU A 17 -16.45 -11.33 1.68
CA GLU A 17 -16.61 -12.79 1.65
C GLU A 17 -15.30 -13.52 1.96
N GLU A 18 -14.18 -13.04 1.44
CA GLU A 18 -12.87 -13.66 1.65
C GLU A 18 -12.43 -13.64 3.12
N VAL A 19 -12.68 -12.53 3.84
CA VAL A 19 -12.27 -12.40 5.24
C VAL A 19 -13.25 -13.03 6.25
N ARG A 20 -14.50 -13.25 5.85
CA ARG A 20 -15.55 -13.76 6.75
C ARG A 20 -15.17 -15.02 7.53
N PRO A 21 -14.54 -16.06 6.94
CA PRO A 21 -14.17 -17.28 7.67
C PRO A 21 -13.09 -17.05 8.74
N ALA A 22 -12.36 -15.94 8.66
CA ALA A 22 -11.31 -15.62 9.61
C ALA A 22 -11.84 -15.03 10.93
N VAL A 23 -13.03 -14.41 10.89
CA VAL A 23 -13.61 -13.77 12.08
C VAL A 23 -14.45 -14.79 12.85
N LYS A 24 -14.11 -14.99 14.11
CA LYS A 24 -14.75 -15.95 15.03
C LYS A 24 -15.23 -15.24 16.28
N PRO A 25 -16.15 -15.85 17.06
CA PRO A 25 -16.65 -15.25 18.29
C PRO A 25 -15.56 -14.92 19.32
N ASP A 26 -14.49 -15.70 19.32
CA ASP A 26 -13.34 -15.60 20.25
C ASP A 26 -12.16 -14.80 19.68
N GLY A 27 -12.26 -14.28 18.46
CA GLY A 27 -11.21 -13.47 17.86
C GLY A 27 -11.03 -13.65 16.36
N ILE A 28 -9.84 -13.30 15.88
CA ILE A 28 -9.48 -13.35 14.45
C ILE A 28 -8.44 -14.44 14.20
N ASN A 29 -8.72 -15.32 13.25
CA ASN A 29 -7.77 -16.31 12.78
C ASN A 29 -6.74 -15.66 11.83
N MET A 30 -5.63 -15.18 12.39
CA MET A 30 -4.56 -14.54 11.62
C MET A 30 -3.90 -15.46 10.62
N HIS A 31 -3.77 -16.75 10.95
CA HIS A 31 -3.21 -17.72 10.02
C HIS A 31 -4.07 -17.80 8.73
N PHE A 32 -5.40 -17.81 8.89
CA PHE A 32 -6.31 -17.79 7.76
C PHE A 32 -6.15 -16.51 6.91
N LEU A 33 -6.16 -15.33 7.55
CA LEU A 33 -6.02 -14.05 6.85
C LEU A 33 -4.74 -13.95 6.03
N VAL A 34 -3.64 -14.44 6.59
CA VAL A 34 -2.32 -14.34 5.94
C VAL A 34 -2.14 -15.38 4.83
N ASN A 35 -2.76 -16.56 4.93
CA ASN A 35 -2.48 -17.64 3.99
C ASN A 35 -3.61 -17.95 3.00
N ASN A 36 -4.84 -17.51 3.29
CA ASN A 36 -6.03 -17.85 2.50
C ASN A 36 -6.73 -16.63 1.87
N CYS A 37 -6.39 -15.40 2.28
CA CYS A 37 -7.00 -14.19 1.74
C CYS A 37 -6.08 -13.55 0.69
N SER A 38 -6.03 -14.13 -0.49
CA SER A 38 -5.11 -13.73 -1.56
C SER A 38 -5.50 -12.40 -2.20
N GLN A 39 -6.80 -12.10 -2.28
CA GLN A 39 -7.28 -10.81 -2.77
C GLN A 39 -6.94 -9.69 -1.80
N LEU A 40 -7.14 -9.91 -0.50
CA LEU A 40 -6.74 -8.98 0.55
C LEU A 40 -5.23 -8.68 0.50
N GLN A 41 -4.41 -9.72 0.31
CA GLN A 41 -2.97 -9.55 0.12
C GLN A 41 -2.62 -8.71 -1.11
N SER A 42 -3.26 -8.99 -2.24
CA SER A 42 -3.04 -8.25 -3.48
C SER A 42 -3.38 -6.77 -3.32
N VAL A 43 -4.52 -6.47 -2.71
CA VAL A 43 -4.97 -5.11 -2.39
C VAL A 43 -3.98 -4.41 -1.44
N PHE A 44 -3.50 -5.11 -0.43
CA PHE A 44 -2.51 -4.57 0.50
C PHE A 44 -1.21 -4.18 -0.21
N TYR A 45 -0.65 -5.07 -1.03
CA TYR A 45 0.58 -4.78 -1.75
C TYR A 45 0.41 -3.66 -2.77
N GLU A 46 -0.72 -3.61 -3.46
CA GLU A 46 -0.99 -2.55 -4.43
C GLU A 46 -1.20 -1.19 -3.75
N ALA A 47 -1.92 -1.15 -2.63
CA ALA A 47 -2.04 0.06 -1.82
C ALA A 47 -0.66 0.54 -1.33
N MET A 48 0.18 -0.38 -0.84
CA MET A 48 1.54 -0.06 -0.41
C MET A 48 2.40 0.45 -1.58
N ARG A 49 2.27 -0.11 -2.77
CA ARG A 49 2.98 0.33 -3.96
C ARG A 49 2.65 1.77 -4.32
N LEU A 50 1.36 2.12 -4.31
CA LEU A 50 0.89 3.45 -4.71
C LEU A 50 1.11 4.52 -3.64
N THR A 51 0.98 4.16 -2.35
CA THR A 51 0.99 5.17 -1.27
C THR A 51 2.35 5.33 -0.60
N LYS A 52 3.28 4.40 -0.81
CA LYS A 52 4.59 4.44 -0.17
C LYS A 52 5.54 5.35 -0.96
N ARG A 53 5.78 6.54 -0.42
CA ARG A 53 6.62 7.59 -1.04
C ARG A 53 7.82 7.98 -0.18
N ASP A 54 8.21 7.14 0.76
CA ASP A 54 9.35 7.37 1.62
C ASP A 54 10.68 7.31 0.85
N ILE A 55 11.67 7.98 1.40
CA ILE A 55 13.04 7.94 0.92
C ILE A 55 13.94 7.20 1.93
N GLY A 56 14.79 6.35 1.40
CA GLY A 56 15.86 5.73 2.19
C GLY A 56 17.16 6.54 2.03
N ILE A 57 17.79 6.92 3.14
CA ILE A 57 19.07 7.60 3.09
C ILE A 57 20.14 6.68 3.65
N ARG A 58 21.29 6.60 2.97
CA ARG A 58 22.47 5.84 3.41
C ARG A 58 23.70 6.71 3.32
N LYS A 59 24.53 6.69 4.36
CA LYS A 59 25.84 7.34 4.36
C LYS A 59 26.90 6.34 3.90
N VAL A 60 27.74 6.75 2.97
CA VAL A 60 28.89 5.98 2.53
C VAL A 60 29.99 6.12 3.59
N VAL A 61 30.30 5.05 4.30
CA VAL A 61 31.29 5.04 5.39
C VAL A 61 32.73 4.79 4.90
N ARG A 62 32.85 4.14 3.74
CA ARG A 62 34.16 3.91 3.08
C ARG A 62 33.95 3.97 1.57
N PRO A 63 34.98 4.32 0.79
CA PRO A 63 34.87 4.39 -0.66
C PRO A 63 34.31 3.09 -1.20
N THR A 64 33.25 3.18 -2.00
CA THR A 64 32.48 2.02 -2.49
C THR A 64 32.15 2.19 -3.96
N LEU A 65 32.42 1.18 -4.76
CA LEU A 65 32.04 1.15 -6.16
C LEU A 65 30.57 0.67 -6.28
N LEU A 66 29.71 1.51 -6.86
CA LEU A 66 28.33 1.18 -7.16
C LEU A 66 28.14 1.22 -8.68
N GLY A 67 28.01 0.06 -9.30
CA GLY A 67 28.06 -0.05 -10.76
C GLY A 67 29.42 0.49 -11.28
N ARG A 68 29.36 1.56 -12.11
CA ARG A 68 30.57 2.21 -12.65
C ARG A 68 30.95 3.53 -11.92
N LYS A 69 30.30 3.82 -10.79
CA LYS A 69 30.52 5.07 -10.04
C LYS A 69 31.19 4.79 -8.72
N LEU A 70 32.30 5.48 -8.46
CA LEU A 70 32.95 5.48 -7.17
C LEU A 70 32.27 6.49 -6.25
N LEU A 71 31.74 6.00 -5.14
CA LEU A 71 31.15 6.81 -4.08
C LEU A 71 32.23 7.04 -3.02
N SER A 72 32.52 8.31 -2.71
CA SER A 72 33.49 8.68 -1.68
C SER A 72 32.88 8.53 -0.29
N SER A 73 33.75 8.29 0.69
CA SER A 73 33.35 8.34 2.11
C SER A 73 32.73 9.70 2.45
N GLY A 74 31.63 9.67 3.20
CA GLY A 74 30.86 10.86 3.55
C GLY A 74 29.70 11.17 2.60
N ASN A 75 29.69 10.64 1.36
CA ASN A 75 28.56 10.83 0.45
C ASN A 75 27.26 10.27 1.04
N ALA A 76 26.13 10.88 0.68
CA ALA A 76 24.81 10.36 0.93
C ALA A 76 24.26 9.69 -0.34
N VAL A 77 23.66 8.50 -0.16
CA VAL A 77 22.89 7.81 -1.21
C VAL A 77 21.42 7.91 -0.84
N ILE A 78 20.63 8.48 -1.74
CA ILE A 78 19.19 8.62 -1.57
C ILE A 78 18.51 7.54 -2.43
N LEU A 79 17.61 6.76 -1.81
CA LEU A 79 16.80 5.74 -2.44
C LEU A 79 15.35 6.23 -2.45
N ALA A 80 14.87 6.69 -3.61
CA ALA A 80 13.48 7.10 -3.78
C ALA A 80 12.60 5.87 -4.04
N THR A 81 11.88 5.41 -3.02
CA THR A 81 11.05 4.19 -3.08
C THR A 81 9.95 4.31 -4.12
N CYS A 82 9.34 5.49 -4.26
CA CYS A 82 8.31 5.74 -5.26
C CYS A 82 8.79 5.46 -6.69
N GLN A 83 10.01 5.88 -7.05
CA GLN A 83 10.56 5.62 -8.39
C GLN A 83 10.74 4.13 -8.66
N LEU A 84 11.05 3.34 -7.63
CA LEU A 84 11.12 1.89 -7.76
C LEU A 84 9.73 1.29 -8.01
N HIS A 85 8.71 1.79 -7.29
CA HIS A 85 7.32 1.33 -7.38
C HIS A 85 6.64 1.79 -8.68
N GLU A 86 7.17 2.81 -9.34
CA GLU A 86 6.71 3.34 -10.63
C GLU A 86 7.47 2.78 -11.85
N ASN A 87 8.25 1.74 -11.66
CA ASN A 87 8.97 1.09 -12.76
C ASN A 87 8.00 0.35 -13.69
N ARG A 88 7.79 0.90 -14.91
CA ARG A 88 6.86 0.36 -15.91
C ARG A 88 7.27 -1.01 -16.44
N ASP A 89 8.55 -1.30 -16.52
CA ASP A 89 9.05 -2.60 -17.00
C ASP A 89 8.68 -3.72 -16.03
N ILE A 90 8.48 -3.39 -14.76
CA ILE A 90 8.11 -4.34 -13.69
C ILE A 90 6.61 -4.36 -13.47
N PHE A 91 5.99 -3.19 -13.27
CA PHE A 91 4.60 -3.08 -12.84
C PHE A 91 3.60 -2.83 -13.98
N GLY A 92 4.08 -2.66 -15.24
CA GLY A 92 3.24 -2.43 -16.40
C GLY A 92 2.96 -0.96 -16.69
N HIS A 93 2.11 -0.69 -17.69
CA HIS A 93 1.88 0.69 -18.16
C HIS A 93 0.95 1.49 -17.25
N ASN A 94 0.04 0.82 -16.54
CA ASN A 94 -0.95 1.42 -15.63
C ASN A 94 -0.41 1.61 -14.20
N ILE A 95 0.84 2.05 -14.07
CA ILE A 95 1.53 2.18 -12.77
C ILE A 95 0.88 3.18 -11.80
N HIS A 96 0.15 4.16 -12.31
CA HIS A 96 -0.53 5.17 -11.48
C HIS A 96 -1.95 4.79 -11.13
N GLU A 97 -2.46 3.69 -11.68
CA GLU A 97 -3.79 3.18 -11.41
C GLU A 97 -3.74 2.08 -10.35
N PHE A 98 -4.76 2.06 -9.50
CA PHE A 98 -4.96 0.97 -8.56
C PHE A 98 -5.50 -0.25 -9.29
N ASP A 99 -4.77 -1.35 -9.27
CA ASP A 99 -5.20 -2.65 -9.79
C ASP A 99 -5.20 -3.67 -8.65
N SER A 100 -6.39 -3.95 -8.12
CA SER A 100 -6.59 -4.91 -7.03
C SER A 100 -6.08 -6.32 -7.34
N ASN A 101 -5.91 -6.64 -8.63
CA ASN A 101 -5.49 -7.94 -9.12
C ASN A 101 -4.01 -7.99 -9.53
N ARG A 102 -3.25 -6.89 -9.46
CA ARG A 102 -1.85 -6.85 -9.92
C ARG A 102 -0.99 -7.92 -9.27
N PHE A 103 -1.00 -8.00 -7.96
CA PHE A 103 -0.21 -8.98 -7.22
C PHE A 103 -0.86 -10.36 -7.16
N LEU A 104 -2.17 -10.47 -7.41
CA LEU A 104 -2.86 -11.74 -7.58
C LEU A 104 -2.44 -12.41 -8.90
N LYS A 105 -2.43 -11.64 -10.01
CA LYS A 105 -1.99 -12.12 -11.33
C LYS A 105 -0.47 -12.34 -11.40
N ARG A 106 0.29 -11.56 -10.65
CA ARG A 106 1.75 -11.56 -10.64
C ARG A 106 2.29 -11.62 -9.20
N PRO A 107 2.20 -12.79 -8.51
CA PRO A 107 2.68 -12.94 -7.12
C PRO A 107 4.18 -12.70 -6.96
N ASP A 108 4.95 -12.89 -8.03
CA ASP A 108 6.38 -12.63 -8.13
C ASP A 108 6.74 -11.18 -7.84
N LEU A 109 5.85 -10.22 -8.13
CA LEU A 109 6.06 -8.80 -7.90
C LEU A 109 6.31 -8.47 -6.42
N SER A 110 5.71 -9.21 -5.49
CA SER A 110 5.92 -9.01 -4.05
C SER A 110 7.38 -9.25 -3.60
N ARG A 111 8.14 -10.01 -4.39
CA ARG A 111 9.56 -10.33 -4.17
C ARG A 111 10.49 -9.52 -5.06
N SER A 112 9.96 -8.69 -5.94
CA SER A 112 10.75 -7.87 -6.86
C SER A 112 11.71 -6.95 -6.10
N SER A 113 12.90 -6.74 -6.69
CA SER A 113 13.84 -5.73 -6.22
C SER A 113 13.29 -4.31 -6.30
N SER A 114 12.32 -4.08 -7.18
CA SER A 114 11.59 -2.81 -7.33
C SER A 114 10.44 -2.64 -6.35
N PHE A 115 10.04 -3.67 -5.60
CA PHE A 115 8.99 -3.56 -4.58
C PHE A 115 9.59 -3.50 -3.18
N LYS A 116 9.61 -2.32 -2.56
CA LYS A 116 10.29 -2.05 -1.28
C LYS A 116 9.38 -1.28 -0.29
N PRO A 117 8.16 -1.74 -0.03
CA PRO A 117 7.22 -1.01 0.83
C PRO A 117 7.70 -0.85 2.28
N PHE A 118 8.62 -1.70 2.71
CA PHE A 118 9.22 -1.70 4.04
C PHE A 118 10.73 -1.46 4.01
N GLY A 119 11.25 -0.89 2.91
CA GLY A 119 12.67 -0.69 2.71
C GLY A 119 13.42 -1.97 2.35
N GLY A 120 14.68 -2.09 2.76
CA GLY A 120 15.49 -3.26 2.41
C GLY A 120 16.87 -3.28 3.08
N GLY A 121 17.58 -4.39 2.88
CA GLY A 121 18.90 -4.60 3.46
C GLY A 121 18.87 -4.71 4.99
N ARG A 122 19.94 -4.25 5.64
CA ARG A 122 20.09 -4.34 7.12
C ARG A 122 19.06 -3.51 7.90
N THR A 123 18.43 -2.53 7.26
CA THR A 123 17.42 -1.65 7.89
C THR A 123 16.01 -2.00 7.40
N TYR A 124 15.80 -3.23 6.93
CA TYR A 124 14.48 -3.72 6.60
C TYR A 124 13.56 -3.64 7.82
N CYS A 125 12.37 -3.07 7.68
CA CYS A 125 11.47 -2.81 8.79
C CYS A 125 11.18 -4.10 9.59
N PRO A 126 11.54 -4.17 10.87
CA PRO A 126 11.27 -5.38 11.68
C PRO A 126 9.77 -5.53 11.96
N GLY A 127 9.02 -4.43 12.00
CA GLY A 127 7.58 -4.41 12.26
C GLY A 127 6.69 -4.75 11.05
N ARG A 128 7.23 -5.08 9.89
CA ARG A 128 6.47 -5.32 8.65
C ARG A 128 5.40 -6.41 8.77
N VAL A 129 5.72 -7.48 9.50
CA VAL A 129 4.79 -8.59 9.72
C VAL A 129 3.65 -8.14 10.63
N PHE A 130 4.00 -7.45 11.71
CA PHE A 130 3.02 -6.89 12.64
C PHE A 130 2.09 -5.88 11.94
N ALA A 131 2.64 -4.95 11.17
CA ALA A 131 1.85 -3.97 10.41
C ALA A 131 0.88 -4.64 9.41
N MET A 132 1.32 -5.69 8.73
CA MET A 132 0.44 -6.45 7.84
C MET A 132 -0.70 -7.14 8.63
N GLN A 133 -0.37 -7.77 9.74
CA GLN A 133 -1.35 -8.44 10.59
C GLN A 133 -2.36 -7.46 11.19
N GLU A 134 -1.90 -6.30 11.63
CA GLU A 134 -2.75 -5.23 12.15
C GLU A 134 -3.74 -4.73 11.09
N ILE A 135 -3.26 -4.43 9.88
CA ILE A 135 -4.10 -3.97 8.78
C ILE A 135 -5.10 -5.05 8.36
N PHE A 136 -4.68 -6.30 8.26
CA PHE A 136 -5.57 -7.41 7.88
C PHE A 136 -6.65 -7.64 8.93
N SER A 137 -6.29 -7.62 10.22
CA SER A 137 -7.25 -7.73 11.33
C SER A 137 -8.25 -6.58 11.31
N PHE A 138 -7.76 -5.36 11.09
CA PHE A 138 -8.61 -4.18 11.03
C PHE A 138 -9.62 -4.29 9.88
N ILE A 139 -9.19 -4.65 8.67
CA ILE A 139 -10.06 -4.82 7.51
C ILE A 139 -11.08 -5.93 7.75
N ALA A 140 -10.64 -7.08 8.26
CA ALA A 140 -11.52 -8.22 8.53
C ALA A 140 -12.59 -7.86 9.56
N PHE A 141 -12.19 -7.21 10.66
CA PHE A 141 -13.10 -6.78 11.70
C PHE A 141 -14.07 -5.70 11.21
N LEU A 142 -13.55 -4.71 10.47
CA LEU A 142 -14.32 -3.59 9.93
C LEU A 142 -15.45 -4.10 9.02
N PHE A 143 -15.13 -4.90 8.02
CA PHE A 143 -16.10 -5.37 7.02
C PHE A 143 -16.96 -6.54 7.48
N HIS A 144 -16.56 -7.25 8.56
CA HIS A 144 -17.41 -8.24 9.18
C HIS A 144 -18.49 -7.61 10.09
N ARG A 145 -18.10 -6.55 10.83
CA ARG A 145 -18.94 -5.97 11.89
C ARG A 145 -19.92 -4.94 11.38
N TRP A 146 -19.56 -4.18 10.35
CA TRP A 146 -20.34 -3.06 9.85
C TRP A 146 -20.59 -3.13 8.35
N ASP A 147 -21.78 -2.68 7.94
CA ASP A 147 -22.06 -2.29 6.58
C ASP A 147 -21.61 -0.86 6.39
N ILE A 148 -20.52 -0.69 5.64
CA ILE A 148 -19.88 0.61 5.44
C ILE A 148 -20.18 1.05 4.03
N GLU A 149 -20.73 2.23 3.91
CA GLU A 149 -20.97 2.90 2.64
C GLU A 149 -20.25 4.25 2.61
N LEU A 150 -19.86 4.68 1.43
CA LEU A 150 -19.28 6.00 1.25
C LEU A 150 -20.38 7.05 1.51
N ALA A 151 -20.14 7.96 2.44
CA ALA A 151 -21.06 9.05 2.73
C ALA A 151 -21.10 10.03 1.56
N PHE A 152 -22.28 10.29 1.05
CA PHE A 152 -22.50 11.33 0.02
C PHE A 152 -22.61 12.70 0.67
N THR A 153 -21.51 13.44 0.70
CA THR A 153 -21.56 14.86 1.10
C THR A 153 -22.05 15.69 -0.09
N ALA A 154 -23.26 16.25 0.02
CA ALA A 154 -23.80 17.08 -1.03
C ALA A 154 -22.91 18.32 -1.24
N GLY A 155 -22.25 18.42 -2.37
CA GLY A 155 -21.70 19.67 -2.91
C GLY A 155 -20.19 19.88 -2.88
N LYS A 156 -19.36 19.06 -2.18
CA LYS A 156 -17.91 19.31 -2.13
C LYS A 156 -17.03 18.19 -2.75
N ASP A 157 -17.53 16.96 -2.86
CA ASP A 157 -16.72 15.80 -3.19
C ASP A 157 -17.14 15.13 -4.52
N LYS A 158 -17.77 15.88 -5.43
CA LYS A 158 -18.18 15.34 -6.73
C LYS A 158 -17.38 15.96 -7.86
N THR A 159 -16.94 15.12 -8.78
CA THR A 159 -16.52 15.54 -10.13
C THR A 159 -17.70 16.19 -10.84
N SER A 160 -17.45 16.95 -11.93
CA SER A 160 -18.47 17.59 -12.77
C SER A 160 -19.56 16.63 -13.25
N ASP A 161 -19.29 15.34 -13.29
CA ASP A 161 -20.20 14.23 -13.66
C ASP A 161 -20.88 13.57 -12.45
N GLY A 162 -20.78 14.15 -11.25
CA GLY A 162 -21.50 13.70 -10.07
C GLY A 162 -20.90 12.48 -9.38
N LYS A 163 -19.70 12.00 -9.82
CA LYS A 163 -18.99 10.91 -9.18
C LYS A 163 -18.21 11.40 -7.96
N GLN A 164 -18.13 10.55 -6.95
CA GLN A 164 -17.33 10.82 -5.76
C GLN A 164 -15.85 10.85 -6.12
N THR A 165 -15.11 11.83 -5.60
CA THR A 165 -13.66 11.94 -5.81
C THR A 165 -12.93 10.99 -4.85
N PHE A 166 -11.98 10.24 -5.39
CA PHE A 166 -11.08 9.43 -4.57
C PHE A 166 -10.17 10.34 -3.73
N PRO A 167 -9.96 10.04 -2.43
CA PRO A 167 -9.06 10.83 -1.58
C PRO A 167 -7.66 10.90 -2.17
N VAL A 168 -7.14 12.10 -2.35
CA VAL A 168 -5.79 12.34 -2.88
C VAL A 168 -4.81 12.47 -1.72
N ALA A 169 -3.68 11.79 -1.82
CA ALA A 169 -2.61 11.91 -0.84
C ALA A 169 -1.93 13.28 -0.92
N ASP A 170 -1.55 13.83 0.24
CA ASP A 170 -0.77 15.06 0.31
C ASP A 170 0.69 14.80 -0.09
N ASP A 171 1.01 15.05 -1.34
CA ASP A 171 2.36 14.91 -1.89
C ASP A 171 3.24 16.15 -1.67
N SER A 172 2.72 17.19 -1.04
CA SER A 172 3.45 18.45 -0.79
C SER A 172 4.54 18.33 0.28
N THR A 173 4.47 17.29 1.10
CA THR A 173 5.41 17.06 2.20
C THR A 173 6.14 15.72 2.04
N ILE A 174 7.46 15.74 2.24
CA ILE A 174 8.24 14.51 2.35
C ILE A 174 7.93 13.88 3.71
N THR A 175 7.29 12.71 3.69
CA THR A 175 6.98 11.96 4.91
C THR A 175 7.97 10.81 5.11
N LEU A 176 8.34 10.56 6.36
CA LEU A 176 9.19 9.42 6.73
C LEU A 176 8.38 8.11 6.92
N GLY A 177 7.12 8.10 6.56
CA GLY A 177 6.29 6.91 6.75
C GLY A 177 4.91 6.98 6.13
N ILE A 178 3.98 7.73 6.70
CA ILE A 178 2.57 7.76 6.29
C ILE A 178 2.23 9.11 5.69
N THR A 179 1.69 9.11 4.48
CA THR A 179 1.13 10.29 3.82
C THR A 179 -0.34 10.41 4.22
N ARG A 180 -0.74 11.59 4.70
CA ARG A 180 -2.13 11.90 5.02
C ARG A 180 -2.91 12.31 3.76
N PRO A 181 -4.24 12.22 3.77
CA PRO A 181 -5.07 12.85 2.75
C PRO A 181 -4.88 14.37 2.73
N LEU A 182 -5.18 15.02 1.61
CA LEU A 182 -5.26 16.48 1.54
C LEU A 182 -6.31 16.99 2.54
N PRO A 183 -6.11 18.17 3.17
CA PRO A 183 -7.07 18.74 4.10
C PRO A 183 -8.46 18.85 3.47
N GLY A 184 -9.49 18.41 4.20
CA GLY A 184 -10.88 18.40 3.75
C GLY A 184 -11.26 17.19 2.87
N GLN A 185 -10.38 16.20 2.73
CA GLN A 185 -10.66 14.92 2.09
C GLN A 185 -10.61 13.75 3.10
N ASP A 186 -10.88 14.05 4.36
CA ASP A 186 -11.05 13.04 5.40
C ASP A 186 -12.29 12.20 5.11
N VAL A 187 -12.12 10.89 5.01
CA VAL A 187 -13.17 9.90 4.72
C VAL A 187 -13.71 9.35 6.02
#